data_eb5e7e158aad797cb98fe8798cb0fe63
#
_entry.id   eb5e7e158aad797cb98fe8798cb0fe63
#
_cell.length_a   1.000
_cell.length_b   1.000
_cell.length_c   1.000
_cell.angle_alpha   90.00
_cell.angle_beta   90.00
_cell.angle_gamma   90.00
#
_symmetry.space_group_name_H-M   'P 1'
#
loop_
_entity.id
_entity.type
_entity.pdbx_description
1 polymer ?
#
loop_
_entity_poly.entity_id
_entity_poly.type
_entity_poly.pdbx_seq_one_letter_code
_entity_poly.pdbx_strand_id
1 'polypeptide(L)'
;TQGVSSAASDVYKRQVWYYTLMGDLNTQFAKGYNYPDKTHYISNFFAPAYSNISLGMEYRPKSNYSVFLSPVSAKMTFVEDDYLSEIGAFGVDPGDRFKIECGAYLKGRAEMPLMENVSMITTADFFTPYSSQFGNVDVNWDVLISMKINKFLSATINTTLKYDNDVKTFEEDGTKRGAKVQFKEILGVGVAYNF
;
A
#
# COMPACT_ATOMS: atom_id res chain seq x y z
N THR A 1 28.17 -29.99 25.25
CA THR A 1 27.44 -29.77 23.98
C THR A 1 26.07 -29.07 24.17
N GLN A 2 25.52 -28.97 25.39
CA GLN A 2 24.25 -28.29 25.65
C GLN A 2 24.39 -26.74 25.73
N GLY A 3 25.56 -26.21 26.04
CA GLY A 3 25.79 -24.77 26.18
C GLY A 3 25.79 -23.99 24.83
N VAL A 4 26.18 -24.66 23.74
CA VAL A 4 26.27 -23.99 22.41
C VAL A 4 24.89 -23.79 21.77
N SER A 5 23.97 -24.72 22.01
CA SER A 5 22.61 -24.60 21.42
C SER A 5 21.76 -23.54 22.10
N SER A 6 21.93 -23.31 23.41
CA SER A 6 21.21 -22.25 24.14
C SER A 6 21.71 -20.86 23.77
N ALA A 7 23.05 -20.69 23.65
CA ALA A 7 23.64 -19.42 23.23
C ALA A 7 23.26 -19.06 21.79
N ALA A 8 23.25 -20.02 20.86
CA ALA A 8 22.81 -19.79 19.50
C ALA A 8 21.30 -19.44 19.44
N SER A 9 20.46 -20.13 20.23
CA SER A 9 19.03 -19.81 20.33
C SER A 9 18.79 -18.43 20.94
N ASP A 10 19.56 -18.00 21.93
CA ASP A 10 19.42 -16.67 22.54
C ASP A 10 19.91 -15.53 21.63
N VAL A 11 20.98 -15.79 20.85
CA VAL A 11 21.44 -14.84 19.81
C VAL A 11 20.36 -14.67 18.72
N TYR A 12 19.73 -15.76 18.28
CA TYR A 12 18.65 -15.69 17.27
C TYR A 12 17.40 -14.96 17.78
N LYS A 13 17.07 -15.09 19.06
CA LYS A 13 15.94 -14.38 19.71
C LYS A 13 16.17 -12.88 19.88
N ARG A 14 17.42 -12.40 19.81
CA ARG A 14 17.78 -10.98 19.93
C ARG A 14 18.01 -10.29 18.58
N GLN A 15 17.84 -11.02 17.48
CA GLN A 15 17.99 -10.43 16.15
C GLN A 15 16.85 -9.45 15.90
N VAL A 16 17.20 -8.21 15.57
CA VAL A 16 16.26 -7.13 15.25
C VAL A 16 16.33 -6.69 13.79
N TRP A 17 17.37 -7.12 13.07
CA TRP A 17 17.61 -6.83 11.66
C TRP A 17 17.46 -8.08 10.81
N TYR A 18 16.73 -7.97 9.71
CA TYR A 18 16.46 -9.06 8.78
C TYR A 18 16.73 -8.61 7.35
N TYR A 19 17.31 -9.48 6.53
CA TYR A 19 17.24 -9.33 5.08
C TYR A 19 15.86 -9.79 4.64
N THR A 20 15.17 -8.94 3.88
CA THR A 20 13.77 -9.17 3.52
C THR A 20 13.58 -8.99 2.02
N LEU A 21 12.98 -9.98 1.38
CA LEU A 21 12.38 -9.89 0.06
C LEU A 21 10.87 -9.71 0.24
N MET A 22 10.33 -8.62 -0.25
CA MET A 22 8.91 -8.33 -0.18
C MET A 22 8.34 -8.31 -1.60
N GLY A 23 7.14 -8.87 -1.77
CA GLY A 23 6.36 -8.81 -3.00
C GLY A 23 4.91 -8.59 -2.68
N ASP A 24 4.25 -7.73 -3.44
CA ASP A 24 2.80 -7.53 -3.39
C ASP A 24 2.18 -7.44 -4.78
N LEU A 25 0.90 -7.72 -4.87
CA LEU A 25 0.10 -7.58 -6.08
C LEU A 25 -1.30 -7.08 -5.69
N ASN A 26 -1.66 -5.94 -6.24
CA ASN A 26 -2.97 -5.33 -6.08
C ASN A 26 -3.63 -5.20 -7.46
N THR A 27 -4.85 -5.68 -7.62
CA THR A 27 -5.56 -5.61 -8.89
C THR A 27 -7.03 -5.27 -8.72
N GLN A 28 -7.59 -4.68 -9.78
CA GLN A 28 -9.02 -4.42 -9.91
C GLN A 28 -9.71 -5.66 -10.52
N PHE A 29 -10.85 -6.08 -9.93
CA PHE A 29 -11.59 -7.25 -10.40
C PHE A 29 -12.81 -6.91 -11.25
N ALA A 30 -13.34 -5.68 -11.16
CA ALA A 30 -14.56 -5.27 -11.85
C ALA A 30 -14.41 -3.88 -12.46
N LYS A 31 -15.28 -3.58 -13.43
CA LYS A 31 -15.35 -2.26 -14.04
C LYS A 31 -15.72 -1.22 -13.00
N GLY A 32 -14.91 -0.19 -12.89
CA GLY A 32 -15.20 1.00 -12.10
C GLY A 32 -15.68 2.14 -13.00
N TYR A 33 -16.59 2.97 -12.48
CA TYR A 33 -17.15 4.09 -13.19
C TYR A 33 -17.05 5.37 -12.35
N ASN A 34 -16.85 6.52 -12.99
CA ASN A 34 -16.86 7.79 -12.31
C ASN A 34 -18.29 8.38 -12.36
N TYR A 35 -19.07 8.15 -11.29
CA TYR A 35 -20.46 8.62 -11.22
C TYR A 35 -20.55 10.15 -11.34
N PRO A 36 -21.57 10.69 -12.10
CA PRO A 36 -22.75 10.00 -12.63
C PRO A 36 -22.56 9.30 -13.99
N ASP A 37 -21.37 9.42 -14.63
CA ASP A 37 -21.10 8.77 -15.91
C ASP A 37 -20.97 7.24 -15.73
N LYS A 38 -21.82 6.49 -16.44
CA LYS A 38 -21.81 5.02 -16.51
C LYS A 38 -21.42 4.50 -17.89
N THR A 39 -21.08 5.38 -18.81
CA THR A 39 -20.75 5.03 -20.19
C THR A 39 -19.25 4.78 -20.35
N HIS A 40 -18.42 5.56 -19.65
CA HIS A 40 -16.97 5.43 -19.66
C HIS A 40 -16.49 4.81 -18.36
N TYR A 41 -15.91 3.60 -18.45
CA TYR A 41 -15.28 2.98 -17.29
C TYR A 41 -13.88 3.55 -17.09
N ILE A 42 -13.49 3.71 -15.84
CA ILE A 42 -12.17 4.22 -15.43
C ILE A 42 -11.23 3.12 -14.96
N SER A 43 -11.73 1.89 -14.77
CA SER A 43 -10.95 0.70 -14.45
C SER A 43 -11.67 -0.55 -14.92
N ASN A 44 -10.92 -1.65 -15.13
CA ASN A 44 -11.42 -2.93 -15.57
C ASN A 44 -10.67 -4.08 -14.87
N PHE A 45 -10.99 -5.33 -15.18
CA PHE A 45 -10.24 -6.47 -14.69
C PHE A 45 -8.76 -6.35 -15.08
N PHE A 46 -7.86 -6.48 -14.11
CA PHE A 46 -6.41 -6.35 -14.28
C PHE A 46 -5.97 -5.01 -14.94
N ALA A 47 -6.80 -3.98 -14.84
CA ALA A 47 -6.56 -2.64 -15.37
C ALA A 47 -7.11 -1.56 -14.40
N PRO A 48 -6.26 -1.12 -13.41
CA PRO A 48 -4.86 -1.43 -13.22
C PRO A 48 -4.60 -2.69 -12.38
N ALA A 49 -3.44 -3.31 -12.59
CA ALA A 49 -2.80 -4.16 -11.60
C ALA A 49 -1.43 -3.56 -11.24
N TYR A 50 -1.18 -3.45 -9.95
CA TYR A 50 0.08 -2.96 -9.41
C TYR A 50 0.81 -4.09 -8.70
N SER A 51 2.08 -4.27 -9.01
CA SER A 51 2.96 -5.18 -8.29
C SER A 51 4.21 -4.44 -7.85
N ASN A 52 4.67 -4.70 -6.64
CA ASN A 52 5.93 -4.18 -6.15
C ASN A 52 6.80 -5.34 -5.66
N ILE A 53 8.05 -5.37 -6.08
CA ILE A 53 9.07 -6.32 -5.60
C ILE A 53 10.22 -5.51 -5.03
N SER A 54 10.59 -5.77 -3.78
CA SER A 54 11.57 -5.00 -3.04
C SER A 54 12.52 -5.91 -2.27
N LEU A 55 13.82 -5.66 -2.39
CA LEU A 55 14.87 -6.35 -1.65
C LEU A 55 15.57 -5.34 -0.73
N GLY A 56 15.58 -5.62 0.57
CA GLY A 56 16.11 -4.68 1.54
C GLY A 56 16.35 -5.26 2.92
N MET A 57 16.39 -4.37 3.90
CA MET A 57 16.59 -4.69 5.30
C MET A 57 15.38 -4.26 6.12
N GLU A 58 14.93 -5.12 6.99
CA GLU A 58 13.85 -4.84 7.93
C GLU A 58 14.41 -4.75 9.36
N TYR A 59 14.09 -3.66 10.02
CA TYR A 59 14.33 -3.46 11.44
C TYR A 59 13.06 -3.75 12.22
N ARG A 60 13.09 -4.79 13.05
CA ARG A 60 11.95 -5.25 13.85
C ARG A 60 12.36 -5.41 15.31
N PRO A 61 12.42 -4.32 16.09
CA PRO A 61 12.83 -4.37 17.51
C PRO A 61 11.83 -5.10 18.39
N LYS A 62 10.55 -5.08 17.99
CA LYS A 62 9.44 -5.77 18.66
C LYS A 62 8.47 -6.28 17.60
N SER A 63 7.60 -7.23 17.97
CA SER A 63 6.61 -7.81 17.06
C SER A 63 5.59 -6.80 16.53
N ASN A 64 5.39 -5.70 17.22
CA ASN A 64 4.40 -4.66 16.91
C ASN A 64 4.96 -3.42 16.18
N TYR A 65 6.27 -3.39 15.88
CA TYR A 65 6.92 -2.32 15.12
C TYR A 65 7.85 -2.91 14.08
N SER A 66 7.75 -2.45 12.84
CA SER A 66 8.73 -2.77 11.81
C SER A 66 8.98 -1.58 10.90
N VAL A 67 10.21 -1.46 10.44
CA VAL A 67 10.64 -0.52 9.40
C VAL A 67 11.44 -1.29 8.37
N PHE A 68 10.96 -1.33 7.14
CA PHE A 68 11.62 -1.95 6.01
C PHE A 68 12.17 -0.88 5.09
N LEU A 69 13.45 -0.95 4.79
CA LEU A 69 14.15 -0.08 3.85
C LEU A 69 14.70 -0.91 2.70
N SER A 70 14.29 -0.59 1.50
CA SER A 70 14.75 -1.23 0.27
C SER A 70 15.40 -0.22 -0.67
N PRO A 71 16.70 -0.30 -0.90
CA PRO A 71 17.38 0.47 -1.94
C PRO A 71 17.12 -0.09 -3.34
N VAL A 72 16.62 -1.33 -3.46
CA VAL A 72 16.32 -1.98 -4.73
C VAL A 72 14.88 -2.44 -4.72
N SER A 73 14.03 -1.64 -5.36
CA SER A 73 12.60 -1.89 -5.50
C SER A 73 12.17 -1.69 -6.94
N ALA A 74 11.23 -2.51 -7.41
CA ALA A 74 10.61 -2.39 -8.72
C ALA A 74 9.09 -2.30 -8.56
N LYS A 75 8.52 -1.15 -8.89
CA LYS A 75 7.09 -0.90 -9.00
C LYS A 75 6.68 -1.21 -10.44
N MET A 76 5.72 -2.10 -10.63
CA MET A 76 5.22 -2.52 -11.93
C MET A 76 3.73 -2.19 -12.03
N THR A 77 3.34 -1.54 -13.13
CA THR A 77 1.95 -1.22 -13.43
C THR A 77 1.54 -1.96 -14.69
N PHE A 78 0.44 -2.71 -14.62
CA PHE A 78 -0.15 -3.44 -15.74
C PHE A 78 -1.52 -2.85 -16.07
N VAL A 79 -1.81 -2.67 -17.35
CA VAL A 79 -3.10 -2.16 -17.85
C VAL A 79 -3.57 -3.09 -18.98
N GLU A 80 -4.22 -4.20 -18.62
CA GLU A 80 -4.71 -5.21 -19.54
C GLU A 80 -6.07 -4.82 -20.17
N ASP A 81 -6.18 -3.58 -20.61
CA ASP A 81 -7.36 -3.04 -21.28
C ASP A 81 -6.93 -2.06 -22.36
N ASP A 82 -7.41 -2.29 -23.61
CA ASP A 82 -7.01 -1.52 -24.78
C ASP A 82 -7.38 -0.05 -24.65
N TYR A 83 -8.62 0.25 -24.26
CA TYR A 83 -9.09 1.63 -24.11
C TYR A 83 -8.30 2.40 -23.05
N LEU A 84 -8.06 1.79 -21.88
CA LEU A 84 -7.32 2.43 -20.79
C LEU A 84 -5.84 2.59 -21.13
N SER A 85 -5.25 1.65 -21.88
CA SER A 85 -3.90 1.74 -22.40
C SER A 85 -3.77 2.87 -23.43
N GLU A 86 -4.68 2.97 -24.40
CA GLU A 86 -4.64 4.00 -25.44
C GLU A 86 -4.72 5.43 -24.87
N ILE A 87 -5.47 5.65 -23.80
CA ILE A 87 -5.55 6.95 -23.13
C ILE A 87 -4.41 7.21 -22.15
N GLY A 88 -3.48 6.25 -21.95
CA GLY A 88 -2.37 6.36 -21.01
C GLY A 88 -2.84 6.42 -19.56
N ALA A 89 -3.86 5.63 -19.20
CA ALA A 89 -4.36 5.57 -17.83
C ALA A 89 -3.32 4.99 -16.88
N PHE A 90 -3.39 5.37 -15.60
CA PHE A 90 -2.53 4.86 -14.51
C PHE A 90 -1.03 5.11 -14.69
N GLY A 91 -0.65 6.10 -15.53
CA GLY A 91 0.74 6.51 -15.72
C GLY A 91 1.55 5.65 -16.68
N VAL A 92 0.92 4.74 -17.44
CA VAL A 92 1.54 4.09 -18.60
C VAL A 92 1.61 5.07 -19.78
N ASP A 93 2.54 4.88 -20.70
CA ASP A 93 2.55 5.66 -21.94
C ASP A 93 1.37 5.23 -22.84
N PRO A 94 0.77 6.16 -23.61
CA PRO A 94 -0.36 5.84 -24.48
C PRO A 94 -0.04 4.70 -25.45
N GLY A 95 -0.82 3.62 -25.38
CA GLY A 95 -0.63 2.38 -26.14
C GLY A 95 0.19 1.32 -25.42
N ASP A 96 0.87 1.66 -24.33
CA ASP A 96 1.61 0.68 -23.53
C ASP A 96 0.70 0.05 -22.47
N ARG A 97 0.90 -1.25 -22.21
CA ARG A 97 0.17 -2.02 -21.20
C ARG A 97 0.98 -2.28 -19.94
N PHE A 98 2.24 -1.87 -19.94
CA PHE A 98 3.17 -2.18 -18.87
C PHE A 98 4.12 -1.01 -18.61
N LYS A 99 4.32 -0.68 -17.35
CA LYS A 99 5.34 0.27 -16.89
C LYS A 99 6.11 -0.34 -15.73
N ILE A 100 7.42 -0.17 -15.74
CA ILE A 100 8.30 -0.56 -14.63
C ILE A 100 9.10 0.64 -14.16
N GLU A 101 9.15 0.84 -12.86
CA GLU A 101 9.89 1.91 -12.20
C GLU A 101 10.77 1.30 -11.12
N CYS A 102 12.09 1.45 -11.29
CA CYS A 102 13.04 1.07 -10.26
C CYS A 102 13.31 2.24 -9.32
N GLY A 103 13.37 1.98 -8.02
CA GLY A 103 13.50 3.03 -7.04
C GLY A 103 13.86 2.55 -5.65
N ALA A 104 13.83 3.47 -4.69
CA ALA A 104 13.92 3.18 -3.26
C ALA A 104 12.51 3.09 -2.67
N TYR A 105 12.36 2.17 -1.71
CA TYR A 105 11.12 1.95 -1.00
C TYR A 105 11.35 1.90 0.50
N LEU A 106 10.48 2.58 1.24
CA LEU A 106 10.46 2.58 2.70
C LEU A 106 9.05 2.25 3.17
N LYS A 107 8.94 1.28 4.07
CA LYS A 107 7.69 0.90 4.71
C LYS A 107 7.82 0.91 6.21
N GLY A 108 6.93 1.62 6.87
CA GLY A 108 6.78 1.62 8.32
C GLY A 108 5.46 0.97 8.72
N ARG A 109 5.49 0.08 9.72
CA ARG A 109 4.29 -0.48 10.34
C ARG A 109 4.39 -0.39 11.84
N ALA A 110 3.32 0.07 12.48
CA ALA A 110 3.19 0.07 13.92
C ALA A 110 1.81 -0.44 14.33
N GLU A 111 1.79 -1.28 15.37
CA GLU A 111 0.58 -1.77 16.01
C GLU A 111 0.64 -1.42 17.49
N MET A 112 -0.34 -0.68 17.98
CA MET A 112 -0.35 -0.18 19.35
C MET A 112 -1.73 -0.25 19.97
N PRO A 113 -1.82 -0.70 21.23
CA PRO A 113 -3.01 -0.49 22.03
C PRO A 113 -3.10 1.00 22.39
N LEU A 114 -4.19 1.66 22.03
CA LEU A 114 -4.43 3.07 22.40
C LEU A 114 -5.05 3.17 23.79
N MET A 115 -5.98 2.25 24.08
CA MET A 115 -6.63 2.10 25.38
C MET A 115 -7.23 0.69 25.50
N GLU A 116 -7.83 0.38 26.62
CA GLU A 116 -8.54 -0.89 26.81
C GLU A 116 -9.58 -1.08 25.69
N ASN A 117 -9.53 -2.22 24.99
CA ASN A 117 -10.41 -2.56 23.87
C ASN A 117 -10.29 -1.68 22.61
N VAL A 118 -9.27 -0.81 22.49
CA VAL A 118 -9.00 -0.02 21.30
C VAL A 118 -7.55 -0.24 20.86
N SER A 119 -7.37 -0.71 19.63
CA SER A 119 -6.08 -0.89 19.00
C SER A 119 -5.98 -0.11 17.70
N MET A 120 -4.78 0.33 17.38
CA MET A 120 -4.46 1.01 16.13
C MET A 120 -3.36 0.25 15.41
N ILE A 121 -3.56 0.06 14.11
CA ILE A 121 -2.53 -0.38 13.17
C ILE A 121 -2.32 0.76 12.19
N THR A 122 -1.09 1.21 12.04
CA THR A 122 -0.72 2.18 11.01
C THR A 122 0.37 1.61 10.12
N THR A 123 0.24 1.83 8.82
CA THR A 123 1.23 1.44 7.81
C THR A 123 1.45 2.61 6.88
N ALA A 124 2.69 3.01 6.71
CA ALA A 124 3.07 4.07 5.78
C ALA A 124 4.12 3.54 4.80
N ASP A 125 3.85 3.71 3.52
CA ASP A 125 4.69 3.30 2.41
C ASP A 125 5.16 4.53 1.64
N PHE A 126 6.43 4.57 1.29
CA PHE A 126 7.05 5.63 0.50
C PHE A 126 7.85 5.00 -0.63
N PHE A 127 7.65 5.47 -1.84
CA PHE A 127 8.43 5.06 -3.01
C PHE A 127 8.96 6.28 -3.74
N THR A 128 10.21 6.23 -4.18
CA THR A 128 10.81 7.26 -5.05
C THR A 128 11.56 6.58 -6.19
N PRO A 129 11.22 6.88 -7.46
CA PRO A 129 11.90 6.31 -8.61
C PRO A 129 13.31 6.89 -8.78
N TYR A 130 14.24 6.09 -9.29
CA TYR A 130 15.61 6.53 -9.63
C TYR A 130 15.73 7.20 -11.00
N SER A 131 14.61 7.28 -11.74
CA SER A 131 14.55 7.93 -13.04
C SER A 131 14.66 9.46 -12.94
N SER A 132 14.37 10.16 -14.04
CA SER A 132 14.36 11.64 -14.13
C SER A 132 13.40 12.32 -13.13
N GLN A 133 12.56 11.56 -12.45
CA GLN A 133 11.62 12.02 -11.42
C GLN A 133 12.13 11.76 -10.00
N PHE A 134 13.42 11.51 -9.82
CA PHE A 134 14.02 11.34 -8.50
C PHE A 134 13.69 12.53 -7.58
N GLY A 135 13.18 12.21 -6.40
CA GLY A 135 12.70 13.21 -5.43
C GLY A 135 11.17 13.39 -5.43
N ASN A 136 10.45 12.89 -6.44
CA ASN A 136 9.02 12.68 -6.34
C ASN A 136 8.77 11.46 -5.45
N VAL A 137 8.00 11.62 -4.41
CA VAL A 137 7.74 10.56 -3.45
C VAL A 137 6.25 10.21 -3.51
N ASP A 138 5.99 8.97 -3.94
CA ASP A 138 4.65 8.38 -3.79
C ASP A 138 4.45 7.99 -2.33
N VAL A 139 3.29 8.31 -1.79
CA VAL A 139 2.93 8.07 -0.39
C VAL A 139 1.64 7.27 -0.34
N ASN A 140 1.64 6.19 0.43
CA ASN A 140 0.44 5.49 0.83
C ASN A 140 0.44 5.31 2.34
N TRP A 141 -0.54 5.86 3.02
CA TRP A 141 -0.64 5.80 4.48
C TRP A 141 -2.01 5.31 4.90
N ASP A 142 -2.02 4.16 5.54
CA ASP A 142 -3.20 3.50 6.07
C ASP A 142 -3.20 3.53 7.60
N VAL A 143 -4.35 3.86 8.19
CA VAL A 143 -4.59 3.77 9.63
C VAL A 143 -5.88 3.00 9.86
N LEU A 144 -5.78 1.91 10.61
CA LEU A 144 -6.91 1.11 11.06
C LEU A 144 -7.04 1.22 12.58
N ILE A 145 -8.15 1.77 13.04
CA ILE A 145 -8.52 1.78 14.47
C ILE A 145 -9.61 0.74 14.66
N SER A 146 -9.37 -0.21 15.56
CA SER A 146 -10.31 -1.27 15.90
C SER A 146 -10.79 -1.08 17.35
N MET A 147 -12.10 -1.03 17.55
CA MET A 147 -12.74 -0.79 18.83
C MET A 147 -13.67 -1.96 19.16
N LYS A 148 -13.41 -2.64 20.27
CA LYS A 148 -14.29 -3.67 20.80
C LYS A 148 -15.24 -3.04 21.81
N ILE A 149 -16.51 -2.83 21.42
CA ILE A 149 -17.51 -2.15 22.24
C ILE A 149 -18.02 -3.10 23.33
N ASN A 150 -18.33 -4.36 22.95
CA ASN A 150 -18.73 -5.41 23.88
C ASN A 150 -18.42 -6.81 23.30
N LYS A 151 -19.00 -7.88 23.90
CA LYS A 151 -18.77 -9.27 23.44
C LYS A 151 -19.29 -9.53 22.02
N PHE A 152 -20.24 -8.74 21.55
CA PHE A 152 -20.94 -8.95 20.29
C PHE A 152 -20.70 -7.84 19.27
N LEU A 153 -20.31 -6.65 19.69
CA LEU A 153 -20.23 -5.45 18.86
C LEU A 153 -18.81 -4.93 18.79
N SER A 154 -18.34 -4.68 17.57
CA SER A 154 -17.08 -4.01 17.27
C SER A 154 -17.30 -2.89 16.26
N ALA A 155 -16.47 -1.86 16.31
CA ALA A 155 -16.40 -0.82 15.31
C ALA A 155 -14.96 -0.68 14.78
N THR A 156 -14.83 -0.30 13.53
CA THR A 156 -13.54 -0.03 12.89
C THR A 156 -13.58 1.29 12.14
N ILE A 157 -12.51 2.03 12.22
CA ILE A 157 -12.27 3.20 11.37
C ILE A 157 -11.04 2.90 10.55
N ASN A 158 -11.16 2.93 9.23
CA ASN A 158 -10.04 2.80 8.32
C ASN A 158 -9.90 4.08 7.52
N THR A 159 -8.73 4.71 7.60
CA THR A 159 -8.38 5.89 6.80
C THR A 159 -7.21 5.54 5.89
N THR A 160 -7.31 5.91 4.63
CA THR A 160 -6.24 5.75 3.63
C THR A 160 -5.95 7.09 2.99
N LEU A 161 -4.69 7.51 3.02
CA LEU A 161 -4.18 8.66 2.30
C LEU A 161 -3.23 8.16 1.21
N LYS A 162 -3.50 8.56 -0.04
CA LYS A 162 -2.63 8.25 -1.19
C LYS A 162 -2.21 9.51 -1.90
N TYR A 163 -0.94 9.58 -2.23
CA TYR A 163 -0.36 10.57 -3.12
C TYR A 163 0.55 9.84 -4.10
N ASP A 164 0.28 9.99 -5.39
CA ASP A 164 1.08 9.43 -6.47
C ASP A 164 1.27 10.54 -7.50
N ASN A 165 2.53 10.92 -7.77
CA ASN A 165 2.86 12.03 -8.65
C ASN A 165 2.55 11.73 -10.13
N ASP A 166 2.46 10.46 -10.49
CA ASP A 166 2.19 10.02 -11.86
C ASP A 166 0.67 9.99 -12.17
N VAL A 167 -0.16 9.90 -11.13
CA VAL A 167 -1.61 9.93 -11.27
C VAL A 167 -2.11 11.37 -11.32
N LYS A 168 -2.21 11.90 -12.54
CA LYS A 168 -2.73 13.25 -12.78
C LYS A 168 -4.25 13.25 -12.74
N THR A 169 -4.83 14.20 -12.01
CA THR A 169 -6.27 14.42 -12.01
C THR A 169 -6.64 15.39 -13.15
N PHE A 170 -7.80 15.14 -13.79
CA PHE A 170 -8.37 16.05 -14.76
C PHE A 170 -9.43 16.92 -14.08
N GLU A 171 -9.55 18.19 -14.50
CA GLU A 171 -10.69 19.02 -14.14
C GLU A 171 -11.89 18.72 -15.04
N GLU A 172 -13.07 19.22 -14.65
CA GLU A 172 -14.29 19.08 -15.45
C GLU A 172 -14.16 19.71 -16.85
N ASP A 173 -13.24 20.65 -17.03
CA ASP A 173 -12.91 21.28 -18.31
C ASP A 173 -11.86 20.51 -19.15
N GLY A 174 -11.39 19.36 -18.68
CA GLY A 174 -10.40 18.51 -19.36
C GLY A 174 -8.95 18.97 -19.20
N THR A 175 -8.66 20.03 -18.45
CA THR A 175 -7.30 20.47 -18.16
C THR A 175 -6.61 19.51 -17.20
N LYS A 176 -5.37 19.08 -17.56
CA LYS A 176 -4.52 18.25 -16.67
C LYS A 176 -4.07 19.09 -15.47
N ARG A 177 -4.54 18.76 -14.29
CA ARG A 177 -3.93 19.23 -13.04
C ARG A 177 -2.84 18.27 -12.58
N GLY A 178 -1.96 18.76 -11.71
CA GLY A 178 -0.95 17.95 -11.04
C GLY A 178 -1.57 16.85 -10.13
N ALA A 179 -0.71 16.02 -9.60
CA ALA A 179 -1.08 14.98 -8.63
C ALA A 179 -1.82 15.59 -7.42
N LYS A 180 -2.84 14.91 -6.94
CA LYS A 180 -3.61 15.31 -5.76
C LYS A 180 -3.55 14.24 -4.69
N VAL A 181 -3.54 14.68 -3.44
CA VAL A 181 -3.75 13.79 -2.30
C VAL A 181 -5.17 13.23 -2.36
N GLN A 182 -5.27 11.91 -2.33
CA GLN A 182 -6.53 11.17 -2.25
C GLN A 182 -6.72 10.70 -0.81
N PHE A 183 -7.83 11.05 -0.20
CA PHE A 183 -8.17 10.63 1.15
C PHE A 183 -9.47 9.82 1.13
N LYS A 184 -9.43 8.66 1.79
CA LYS A 184 -10.58 7.76 1.91
C LYS A 184 -10.75 7.39 3.38
N GLU A 185 -12.00 7.42 3.83
CA GLU A 185 -12.39 7.01 5.17
C GLU A 185 -13.52 5.97 5.09
N ILE A 186 -13.41 4.92 5.89
CA ILE A 186 -14.41 3.85 5.99
C ILE A 186 -14.69 3.62 7.47
N LEU A 187 -15.96 3.78 7.85
CA LEU A 187 -16.47 3.36 9.14
C LEU A 187 -17.17 1.99 9.00
N GLY A 188 -16.71 1.02 9.76
CA GLY A 188 -17.30 -0.32 9.81
C GLY A 188 -17.90 -0.62 11.17
N VAL A 189 -19.04 -1.30 11.20
CA VAL A 189 -19.63 -1.86 12.42
C VAL A 189 -19.82 -3.36 12.19
N GLY A 190 -19.26 -4.15 13.09
CA GLY A 190 -19.32 -5.61 13.03
C GLY A 190 -20.10 -6.17 14.23
N VAL A 191 -20.90 -7.19 13.95
CA VAL A 191 -21.60 -7.98 14.99
C VAL A 191 -21.10 -9.42 14.91
N ALA A 192 -20.61 -9.97 16.02
CA ALA A 192 -20.16 -11.36 16.13
C ALA A 192 -20.87 -12.04 17.30
N TYR A 193 -21.40 -13.22 17.06
CA TYR A 193 -22.00 -14.07 18.10
C TYR A 193 -21.26 -15.41 18.12
N ASN A 194 -20.64 -15.71 19.26
CA ASN A 194 -19.98 -17.00 19.50
C ASN A 194 -20.87 -17.82 20.45
N PHE A 195 -21.27 -19.03 20.06
CA PHE A 195 -22.02 -20.00 20.82
C PHE A 195 -21.15 -21.21 21.17
#